data_8546f980095cb7e4209e97d2646dd34f
#
_entry.id   8546f980095cb7e4209e97d2646dd34f
#
_cell.length_a   1.000
_cell.length_b   1.000
_cell.length_c   1.000
_cell.angle_alpha   90.00
_cell.angle_beta   90.00
_cell.angle_gamma   90.00
#
_symmetry.space_group_name_H-M   'P 1'
#
loop_
_entity.id
_entity.type
_entity.pdbx_description
1 polymer ?
#
loop_
_entity_poly.entity_id
_entity_poly.type
_entity_poly.pdbx_seq_one_letter_code
_entity_poly.pdbx_strand_id
1 'polypeptide(L)'
;MEIKVESTYKGTRILFSETAKKKRTLINKMIDILESYGYEEMMIPVIQKAETFASKVGDENQNMMYNFKDMGDRDLCLAPEYTAVVQLLVKDKFKFTKDVKLFHIGECFRGERPQAGRYRQFTQFGIEVLNPSKDYTEELLEIAKKLIETSTTNYEVNLDATRGLDYYKGGKGFEISCPELGAQKQVCGGGTYEGGLGFAVGIDRLLMCK
;
A
#
# COMPACT_ATOMS: atom_id res chain seq x y z
N MET A 1 15.18 -0.15 18.48
CA MET A 1 15.90 1.12 18.71
C MET A 1 16.18 1.74 17.35
N GLU A 2 15.60 2.90 17.07
CA GLU A 2 15.90 3.66 15.84
C GLU A 2 17.18 4.47 16.11
N ILE A 3 18.22 4.28 15.31
CA ILE A 3 19.39 5.16 15.38
C ILE A 3 19.12 6.36 14.47
N LYS A 4 19.10 7.54 15.06
CA LYS A 4 19.17 8.79 14.32
C LYS A 4 20.60 8.95 13.79
N VAL A 5 20.77 8.69 12.51
CA VAL A 5 22.01 9.01 11.81
C VAL A 5 21.86 10.44 11.25
N GLU A 6 22.77 11.34 11.54
CA GLU A 6 22.69 12.75 11.09
C GLU A 6 22.53 12.89 9.57
N SER A 7 23.02 11.91 8.80
CA SER A 7 22.90 11.86 7.34
C SER A 7 21.54 11.37 6.82
N THR A 8 20.61 10.97 7.69
CA THR A 8 19.32 10.44 7.24
C THR A 8 18.33 11.57 6.98
N TYR A 9 17.74 11.58 5.77
CA TYR A 9 16.74 12.58 5.43
C TYR A 9 15.53 12.50 6.38
N LYS A 10 15.06 13.65 6.85
CA LYS A 10 13.94 13.72 7.80
C LYS A 10 12.69 13.01 7.27
N GLY A 11 12.19 12.04 8.03
CA GLY A 11 11.03 11.23 7.65
C GLY A 11 11.39 9.93 6.93
N THR A 12 12.69 9.63 6.79
CA THR A 12 13.19 8.32 6.38
C THR A 12 13.89 7.64 7.56
N ARG A 13 14.16 6.34 7.46
CA ARG A 13 14.74 5.56 8.57
C ARG A 13 15.71 4.52 8.05
N ILE A 14 16.75 4.29 8.83
CA ILE A 14 17.61 3.11 8.68
C ILE A 14 17.14 2.08 9.71
N LEU A 15 16.70 0.93 9.24
CA LEU A 15 16.36 -0.21 10.08
C LEU A 15 17.52 -1.20 10.07
N PHE A 16 17.91 -1.71 11.23
CA PHE A 16 18.97 -2.71 11.33
C PHE A 16 18.71 -3.68 12.47
N SER A 17 19.51 -4.76 12.51
CA SER A 17 19.45 -5.79 13.55
C SER A 17 18.02 -6.33 13.74
N GLU A 18 17.52 -6.34 14.96
CA GLU A 18 16.22 -6.91 15.31
C GLU A 18 15.03 -6.23 14.61
N THR A 19 15.09 -4.92 14.39
CA THR A 19 13.99 -4.20 13.72
C THR A 19 13.90 -4.59 12.25
N ALA A 20 15.04 -4.68 11.55
CA ALA A 20 15.08 -5.15 10.17
C ALA A 20 14.64 -6.61 10.06
N LYS A 21 15.07 -7.46 11.00
CA LYS A 21 14.65 -8.87 11.08
C LYS A 21 13.15 -9.00 11.30
N LYS A 22 12.56 -8.21 12.22
CA LYS A 22 11.12 -8.20 12.48
C LYS A 22 10.33 -7.82 11.22
N LYS A 23 10.75 -6.75 10.52
CA LYS A 23 10.09 -6.32 9.27
C LYS A 23 10.12 -7.43 8.21
N ARG A 24 11.27 -8.03 7.99
CA ARG A 24 11.43 -9.14 7.03
C ARG A 24 10.58 -10.35 7.42
N THR A 25 10.59 -10.76 8.70
CA THR A 25 9.79 -11.89 9.18
C THR A 25 8.29 -11.65 9.02
N LEU A 26 7.82 -10.43 9.29
CA LEU A 26 6.43 -10.03 9.08
C LEU A 26 6.05 -10.15 7.60
N ILE A 27 6.85 -9.57 6.71
CA ILE A 27 6.62 -9.62 5.26
C ILE A 27 6.57 -11.08 4.77
N ASN A 28 7.52 -11.92 5.18
CA ASN A 28 7.55 -13.33 4.75
C ASN A 28 6.28 -14.09 5.18
N LYS A 29 5.81 -13.90 6.42
CA LYS A 29 4.54 -14.49 6.88
C LYS A 29 3.34 -14.05 6.05
N MET A 30 3.31 -12.78 5.64
CA MET A 30 2.23 -12.24 4.81
C MET A 30 2.29 -12.82 3.39
N ILE A 31 3.48 -13.03 2.83
CA ILE A 31 3.69 -13.71 1.55
C ILE A 31 3.14 -15.13 1.62
N ASP A 32 3.56 -15.93 2.63
CA ASP A 32 3.13 -17.31 2.81
C ASP A 32 1.58 -17.43 2.85
N ILE A 33 0.93 -16.47 3.52
CA ILE A 33 -0.54 -16.42 3.57
C ILE A 33 -1.10 -16.19 2.16
N LEU A 34 -0.62 -15.18 1.42
CA LEU A 34 -1.17 -14.84 0.11
C LEU A 34 -0.94 -15.93 -0.93
N GLU A 35 0.23 -16.55 -0.94
CA GLU A 35 0.53 -17.69 -1.80
C GLU A 35 -0.44 -18.87 -1.53
N SER A 36 -0.82 -19.08 -0.27
CA SER A 36 -1.81 -20.13 0.10
C SER A 36 -3.22 -19.83 -0.44
N TYR A 37 -3.54 -18.57 -0.75
CA TYR A 37 -4.78 -18.15 -1.41
C TYR A 37 -4.65 -18.04 -2.94
N GLY A 38 -3.48 -18.43 -3.48
CA GLY A 38 -3.22 -18.42 -4.93
C GLY A 38 -2.94 -17.03 -5.51
N TYR A 39 -2.45 -16.09 -4.69
CA TYR A 39 -1.94 -14.81 -5.17
C TYR A 39 -0.50 -14.96 -5.63
N GLU A 40 -0.15 -14.28 -6.73
CA GLU A 40 1.20 -14.24 -7.29
C GLU A 40 1.87 -12.90 -7.03
N GLU A 41 3.19 -12.91 -6.79
CA GLU A 41 3.94 -11.69 -6.56
C GLU A 41 4.15 -10.90 -7.85
N MET A 42 3.98 -9.59 -7.74
CA MET A 42 4.29 -8.63 -8.78
C MET A 42 5.29 -7.60 -8.25
N MET A 43 6.40 -7.43 -8.95
CA MET A 43 7.40 -6.41 -8.62
C MET A 43 7.18 -5.17 -9.48
N ILE A 44 6.96 -4.03 -8.84
CA ILE A 44 6.68 -2.75 -9.50
C ILE A 44 7.86 -1.81 -9.26
N PRO A 45 8.41 -1.16 -10.30
CA PRO A 45 9.46 -0.16 -10.14
C PRO A 45 9.01 1.02 -9.27
N VAL A 46 9.92 1.56 -8.45
CA VAL A 46 9.64 2.75 -7.62
C VAL A 46 9.65 4.05 -8.42
N ILE A 47 10.36 4.10 -9.55
CA ILE A 47 10.35 5.24 -10.47
C ILE A 47 9.19 5.06 -11.43
N GLN A 48 8.29 6.04 -11.46
CA GLN A 48 7.07 6.00 -12.26
C GLN A 48 6.94 7.28 -13.09
N LYS A 49 6.11 7.26 -14.13
CA LYS A 49 5.71 8.46 -14.85
C LYS A 49 4.78 9.30 -13.95
N ALA A 50 5.05 10.60 -13.81
CA ALA A 50 4.23 11.48 -12.99
C ALA A 50 2.76 11.52 -13.46
N GLU A 51 2.52 11.44 -14.78
CA GLU A 51 1.19 11.41 -15.38
C GLU A 51 0.30 10.24 -14.91
N THR A 52 0.91 9.11 -14.49
CA THR A 52 0.17 7.95 -13.94
C THR A 52 -0.70 8.33 -12.74
N PHE A 53 -0.28 9.31 -11.98
CA PHE A 53 -0.94 9.72 -10.72
C PHE A 53 -1.74 11.02 -10.86
N ALA A 54 -1.54 11.82 -11.90
CA ALA A 54 -2.07 13.18 -12.05
C ALA A 54 -3.62 13.29 -11.91
N SER A 55 -4.37 12.22 -12.24
CA SER A 55 -5.83 12.21 -12.15
C SER A 55 -6.38 11.16 -11.18
N LYS A 56 -5.54 10.54 -10.34
CA LYS A 56 -5.93 9.35 -9.59
C LYS A 56 -5.74 9.46 -8.08
N VAL A 57 -4.83 10.31 -7.63
CA VAL A 57 -4.43 10.33 -6.22
C VAL A 57 -4.99 11.52 -5.43
N GLY A 58 -5.77 12.38 -6.06
CA GLY A 58 -6.32 13.61 -5.46
C GLY A 58 -5.26 14.71 -5.24
N ASP A 59 -5.69 15.96 -5.16
CA ASP A 59 -4.79 17.13 -5.09
C ASP A 59 -3.84 17.08 -3.89
N GLU A 60 -4.31 16.62 -2.73
CA GLU A 60 -3.47 16.52 -1.53
C GLU A 60 -2.27 15.59 -1.75
N ASN A 61 -2.51 14.42 -2.35
CA ASN A 61 -1.44 13.46 -2.63
C ASN A 61 -0.53 13.93 -3.77
N GLN A 62 -1.06 14.64 -4.76
CA GLN A 62 -0.24 15.23 -5.83
C GLN A 62 0.78 16.22 -5.27
N ASN A 63 0.39 17.08 -4.34
CA ASN A 63 1.27 18.05 -3.67
C ASN A 63 2.35 17.38 -2.81
N MET A 64 2.19 16.10 -2.47
CA MET A 64 3.16 15.32 -1.69
C MET A 64 4.06 14.42 -2.54
N MET A 65 3.92 14.43 -3.87
CA MET A 65 4.75 13.61 -4.75
C MET A 65 6.19 14.15 -4.86
N TYR A 66 7.16 13.26 -4.92
CA TYR A 66 8.54 13.57 -5.25
C TYR A 66 8.73 13.50 -6.76
N ASN A 67 8.57 14.64 -7.43
CA ASN A 67 8.70 14.77 -8.88
C ASN A 67 10.12 15.17 -9.29
N PHE A 68 10.58 14.66 -10.41
CA PHE A 68 11.87 14.99 -11.02
C PHE A 68 11.83 14.75 -12.52
N LYS A 69 12.85 15.23 -13.23
CA LYS A 69 13.05 14.93 -14.64
C LYS A 69 14.25 14.01 -14.82
N ASP A 70 14.16 13.11 -15.77
CA ASP A 70 15.33 12.34 -16.20
C ASP A 70 16.18 13.09 -17.24
N MET A 71 17.27 12.47 -17.70
CA MET A 71 18.14 13.07 -18.71
C MET A 71 17.46 13.31 -20.07
N GLY A 72 16.31 12.69 -20.31
CA GLY A 72 15.48 12.89 -21.51
C GLY A 72 14.35 13.88 -21.32
N ASP A 73 14.38 14.71 -20.24
CA ASP A 73 13.37 15.73 -19.87
C ASP A 73 11.96 15.14 -19.64
N ARG A 74 11.87 13.85 -19.29
CA ARG A 74 10.60 13.20 -19.00
C ARG A 74 10.21 13.43 -17.54
N ASP A 75 8.92 13.73 -17.30
CA ASP A 75 8.36 13.94 -15.95
C ASP A 75 8.17 12.61 -15.24
N LEU A 76 8.95 12.38 -14.21
CA LEU A 76 8.97 11.19 -13.39
C LEU A 76 8.66 11.53 -11.93
N CYS A 77 8.30 10.50 -11.16
CA CYS A 77 8.15 10.61 -9.71
C CYS A 77 8.60 9.33 -9.00
N LEU A 78 8.85 9.44 -7.71
CA LEU A 78 8.88 8.27 -6.83
C LEU A 78 7.44 7.86 -6.52
N ALA A 79 7.13 6.56 -6.60
CA ALA A 79 5.78 6.03 -6.42
C ALA A 79 5.16 6.46 -5.08
N PRO A 80 4.06 7.24 -5.07
CA PRO A 80 3.35 7.59 -3.85
C PRO A 80 2.44 6.47 -3.35
N GLU A 81 2.06 5.55 -4.23
CA GLU A 81 1.25 4.35 -4.04
C GLU A 81 1.34 3.47 -5.30
N TYR A 82 0.73 2.29 -5.32
CA TYR A 82 0.87 1.38 -6.46
C TYR A 82 -0.44 1.02 -7.17
N THR A 83 -1.60 1.19 -6.55
CA THR A 83 -2.88 0.80 -7.16
C THR A 83 -3.15 1.51 -8.49
N ALA A 84 -2.73 2.78 -8.62
CA ALA A 84 -2.84 3.52 -9.89
C ALA A 84 -2.01 2.88 -11.02
N VAL A 85 -0.84 2.33 -10.68
CA VAL A 85 0.02 1.58 -11.63
C VAL A 85 -0.62 0.25 -11.98
N VAL A 86 -1.15 -0.47 -11.00
CA VAL A 86 -1.84 -1.75 -11.20
C VAL A 86 -3.04 -1.61 -12.13
N GLN A 87 -3.81 -0.52 -12.02
CA GLN A 87 -4.92 -0.24 -12.92
C GLN A 87 -4.52 -0.16 -14.40
N LEU A 88 -3.28 0.24 -14.72
CA LEU A 88 -2.80 0.24 -16.10
C LEU A 88 -2.65 -1.18 -16.63
N LEU A 89 -2.26 -2.14 -15.78
CA LEU A 89 -2.10 -3.54 -16.17
C LEU A 89 -3.43 -4.19 -16.58
N VAL A 90 -4.55 -3.76 -15.97
CA VAL A 90 -5.89 -4.23 -16.35
C VAL A 90 -6.16 -3.92 -17.82
N LYS A 91 -5.81 -2.70 -18.25
CA LYS A 91 -6.08 -2.22 -19.62
C LYS A 91 -5.14 -2.83 -20.65
N ASP A 92 -3.90 -3.05 -20.26
CA ASP A 92 -2.83 -3.47 -21.18
C ASP A 92 -2.63 -5.00 -21.19
N LYS A 93 -2.13 -5.55 -20.08
CA LYS A 93 -1.68 -6.95 -20.01
C LYS A 93 -2.81 -7.93 -19.75
N PHE A 94 -3.74 -7.56 -18.86
CA PHE A 94 -4.77 -8.48 -18.37
C PHE A 94 -6.17 -8.24 -18.94
N LYS A 95 -6.28 -7.50 -20.06
CA LYS A 95 -7.55 -7.11 -20.68
C LYS A 95 -8.57 -8.25 -20.84
N PHE A 96 -8.10 -9.45 -21.10
CA PHE A 96 -8.95 -10.64 -21.37
C PHE A 96 -8.82 -11.73 -20.28
N THR A 97 -8.02 -11.51 -19.25
CA THR A 97 -7.80 -12.47 -18.18
C THR A 97 -8.69 -12.12 -16.98
N LYS A 98 -9.46 -13.09 -16.49
CA LYS A 98 -10.33 -12.92 -15.32
C LYS A 98 -9.65 -13.40 -14.05
N ASP A 99 -10.09 -12.85 -12.92
CA ASP A 99 -9.71 -13.28 -11.57
C ASP A 99 -8.20 -13.33 -11.34
N VAL A 100 -7.48 -12.33 -11.87
CA VAL A 100 -6.02 -12.23 -11.71
C VAL A 100 -5.73 -11.76 -10.29
N LYS A 101 -5.16 -12.64 -9.47
CA LYS A 101 -4.82 -12.42 -8.06
C LYS A 101 -3.34 -12.06 -7.94
N LEU A 102 -3.04 -10.83 -7.55
CA LEU A 102 -1.67 -10.32 -7.43
C LEU A 102 -1.44 -9.69 -6.07
N PHE A 103 -0.19 -9.74 -5.60
CA PHE A 103 0.27 -8.89 -4.53
C PHE A 103 1.59 -8.22 -4.90
N HIS A 104 1.89 -7.12 -4.25
CA HIS A 104 3.16 -6.41 -4.42
C HIS A 104 3.67 -5.88 -3.09
N ILE A 105 4.98 -5.75 -3.01
CA ILE A 105 5.67 -5.12 -1.88
C ILE A 105 6.56 -4.03 -2.43
N GLY A 106 6.40 -2.81 -1.96
CA GLY A 106 7.19 -1.71 -2.48
C GLY A 106 7.30 -0.54 -1.51
N GLU A 107 8.37 0.23 -1.71
CA GLU A 107 8.58 1.47 -0.98
C GLU A 107 7.76 2.59 -1.63
N CYS A 108 6.93 3.25 -0.82
CA CYS A 108 6.17 4.44 -1.22
C CYS A 108 6.82 5.69 -0.67
N PHE A 109 6.64 6.80 -1.40
CA PHE A 109 7.28 8.08 -1.10
C PHE A 109 6.26 9.22 -1.10
N ARG A 110 6.11 9.89 0.05
CA ARG A 110 5.22 11.04 0.20
C ARG A 110 5.88 12.14 0.98
N GLY A 111 5.87 13.38 0.46
CA GLY A 111 6.43 14.56 1.09
C GLY A 111 5.66 15.04 2.33
N GLU A 112 5.18 14.11 3.14
CA GLU A 112 4.36 14.37 4.32
C GLU A 112 5.15 15.03 5.45
N ARG A 113 4.41 15.67 6.37
CA ARG A 113 4.98 16.13 7.64
C ARG A 113 5.22 14.89 8.54
N PRO A 114 6.50 14.54 8.83
CA PRO A 114 6.80 13.31 9.54
C PRO A 114 6.30 13.32 10.98
N GLN A 115 5.73 12.19 11.39
CA GLN A 115 5.37 11.90 12.80
C GLN A 115 5.37 10.38 13.02
N ALA A 116 5.11 9.92 14.23
CA ALA A 116 5.03 8.49 14.53
C ALA A 116 4.01 7.80 13.61
N GLY A 117 4.45 6.74 12.91
CA GLY A 117 3.61 6.01 11.94
C GLY A 117 3.36 6.74 10.61
N ARG A 118 3.95 7.93 10.41
CA ARG A 118 3.83 8.71 9.17
C ARG A 118 5.21 9.12 8.67
N TYR A 119 5.69 8.39 7.68
CA TYR A 119 7.03 8.52 7.14
C TYR A 119 6.99 9.02 5.69
N ARG A 120 8.08 9.63 5.24
CA ARG A 120 8.26 10.07 3.84
C ARG A 120 8.63 8.92 2.91
N GLN A 121 9.24 7.88 3.47
CA GLN A 121 9.45 6.59 2.82
C GLN A 121 8.89 5.51 3.74
N PHE A 122 8.01 4.66 3.20
CA PHE A 122 7.36 3.59 3.95
C PHE A 122 7.05 2.41 3.02
N THR A 123 6.96 1.21 3.59
CA THR A 123 6.66 0.02 2.81
C THR A 123 5.16 -0.22 2.76
N GLN A 124 4.64 -0.36 1.56
CA GLN A 124 3.27 -0.78 1.26
C GLN A 124 3.27 -2.23 0.79
N PHE A 125 2.37 -3.02 1.35
CA PHE A 125 2.04 -4.36 0.89
C PHE A 125 0.63 -4.30 0.30
N GLY A 126 0.52 -4.40 -1.03
CA GLY A 126 -0.75 -4.29 -1.74
C GLY A 126 -1.22 -5.61 -2.27
N ILE A 127 -2.53 -5.83 -2.25
CA ILE A 127 -3.21 -7.03 -2.69
C ILE A 127 -4.32 -6.62 -3.65
N GLU A 128 -4.37 -7.24 -4.82
CA GLU A 128 -5.25 -6.84 -5.90
C GLU A 128 -5.90 -8.07 -6.58
N VAL A 129 -7.20 -7.97 -6.88
CA VAL A 129 -7.90 -8.88 -7.77
C VAL A 129 -8.34 -8.11 -8.99
N LEU A 130 -7.80 -8.43 -10.17
CA LEU A 130 -8.08 -7.74 -11.42
C LEU A 130 -9.10 -8.51 -12.25
N ASN A 131 -10.01 -7.77 -12.90
CA ASN A 131 -11.10 -8.31 -13.71
C ASN A 131 -11.91 -9.40 -12.98
N PRO A 132 -12.42 -9.12 -11.77
CA PRO A 132 -13.14 -10.11 -10.98
C PRO A 132 -14.38 -10.62 -11.73
N SER A 133 -14.56 -11.94 -11.80
CA SER A 133 -15.74 -12.59 -12.37
C SER A 133 -16.85 -12.79 -11.34
N LYS A 134 -16.54 -12.63 -10.05
CA LYS A 134 -17.44 -12.71 -8.89
C LYS A 134 -17.08 -11.62 -7.88
N ASP A 135 -17.87 -11.51 -6.83
CA ASP A 135 -17.51 -10.66 -5.69
C ASP A 135 -16.42 -11.33 -4.83
N TYR A 136 -15.31 -10.63 -4.63
CA TYR A 136 -14.17 -11.02 -3.80
C TYR A 136 -14.07 -10.23 -2.50
N THR A 137 -15.06 -9.42 -2.16
CA THR A 137 -15.01 -8.52 -1.00
C THR A 137 -14.82 -9.28 0.31
N GLU A 138 -15.56 -10.37 0.51
CA GLU A 138 -15.44 -11.20 1.73
C GLU A 138 -14.08 -11.89 1.81
N GLU A 139 -13.59 -12.47 0.69
CA GLU A 139 -12.27 -13.11 0.63
C GLU A 139 -11.16 -12.10 0.98
N LEU A 140 -11.20 -10.90 0.37
CA LEU A 140 -10.21 -9.86 0.65
C LEU A 140 -10.26 -9.37 2.08
N LEU A 141 -11.45 -9.24 2.67
CA LEU A 141 -11.59 -8.84 4.06
C LEU A 141 -11.05 -9.91 5.03
N GLU A 142 -11.30 -11.18 4.74
CA GLU A 142 -10.73 -12.31 5.50
C GLU A 142 -9.21 -12.30 5.44
N ILE A 143 -8.65 -12.17 4.23
CA ILE A 143 -7.21 -12.07 4.02
C ILE A 143 -6.64 -10.87 4.77
N ALA A 144 -7.26 -9.69 4.65
CA ALA A 144 -6.81 -8.48 5.33
C ALA A 144 -6.71 -8.70 6.85
N LYS A 145 -7.72 -9.29 7.47
CA LYS A 145 -7.70 -9.65 8.90
C LYS A 145 -6.55 -10.60 9.22
N LYS A 146 -6.39 -11.70 8.47
CA LYS A 146 -5.27 -12.65 8.67
C LYS A 146 -3.91 -11.98 8.56
N LEU A 147 -3.73 -11.06 7.61
CA LEU A 147 -2.48 -10.31 7.48
C LEU A 147 -2.22 -9.41 8.70
N ILE A 148 -3.23 -8.72 9.22
CA ILE A 148 -3.10 -7.89 10.43
C ILE A 148 -2.80 -8.75 11.67
N GLU A 149 -3.43 -9.91 11.79
CA GLU A 149 -3.25 -10.87 12.88
C GLU A 149 -1.84 -11.48 12.94
N THR A 150 -1.03 -11.33 11.89
CA THR A 150 0.40 -11.68 11.96
C THR A 150 1.19 -10.79 12.91
N SER A 151 0.65 -9.64 13.31
CA SER A 151 1.29 -8.67 14.20
C SER A 151 0.47 -8.36 15.45
N THR A 152 -0.85 -8.19 15.34
CA THR A 152 -1.72 -7.83 16.46
C THR A 152 -3.13 -8.38 16.28
N THR A 153 -3.80 -8.70 17.40
CA THR A 153 -5.22 -9.03 17.44
C THR A 153 -6.09 -7.86 17.92
N ASN A 154 -5.46 -6.73 18.30
CA ASN A 154 -6.14 -5.53 18.76
C ASN A 154 -6.35 -4.57 17.57
N TYR A 155 -7.43 -4.79 16.81
CA TYR A 155 -7.79 -3.96 15.66
C TYR A 155 -9.31 -3.77 15.55
N GLU A 156 -9.71 -2.71 14.87
CA GLU A 156 -11.10 -2.39 14.52
C GLU A 156 -11.28 -2.39 13.01
N VAL A 157 -12.42 -2.90 12.54
CA VAL A 157 -12.77 -2.93 11.11
C VAL A 157 -13.93 -1.97 10.87
N ASN A 158 -13.75 -1.04 9.93
CA ASN A 158 -14.79 -0.17 9.41
C ASN A 158 -15.08 -0.56 7.94
N LEU A 159 -16.29 -1.05 7.67
CA LEU A 159 -16.73 -1.49 6.34
C LEU A 159 -17.34 -0.36 5.49
N ASP A 160 -17.50 0.82 6.04
CA ASP A 160 -18.06 2.01 5.34
C ASP A 160 -17.08 3.18 5.41
N ALA A 161 -15.81 2.89 5.21
CA ALA A 161 -14.75 3.90 5.26
C ALA A 161 -14.75 4.74 3.97
N THR A 162 -14.75 6.07 4.13
CA THR A 162 -14.55 6.98 2.99
C THR A 162 -13.10 6.89 2.52
N ARG A 163 -12.90 6.68 1.22
CA ARG A 163 -11.58 6.60 0.60
C ARG A 163 -11.24 7.93 -0.08
N GLY A 164 -10.08 8.49 0.29
CA GLY A 164 -9.61 9.78 -0.23
C GLY A 164 -8.88 9.70 -1.58
N LEU A 165 -8.92 8.55 -2.26
CA LEU A 165 -8.30 8.36 -3.57
C LEU A 165 -9.39 8.30 -4.64
N ASP A 166 -9.26 9.10 -5.68
CA ASP A 166 -10.31 9.34 -6.69
C ASP A 166 -10.69 8.11 -7.51
N TYR A 167 -9.83 7.09 -7.55
CA TYR A 167 -10.11 5.88 -8.29
C TYR A 167 -11.06 4.90 -7.59
N TYR A 168 -11.36 5.07 -6.29
CA TYR A 168 -12.31 4.20 -5.62
C TYR A 168 -13.75 4.53 -6.02
N LYS A 169 -14.50 3.52 -6.45
CA LYS A 169 -15.90 3.66 -6.83
C LYS A 169 -16.76 4.12 -5.65
N GLY A 170 -17.44 5.25 -5.84
CA GLY A 170 -18.30 5.85 -4.83
C GLY A 170 -17.56 6.36 -3.58
N GLY A 171 -16.22 6.40 -3.60
CA GLY A 171 -15.41 6.84 -2.46
C GLY A 171 -15.51 5.94 -1.23
N LYS A 172 -16.13 4.76 -1.33
CA LYS A 172 -16.35 3.83 -0.24
C LYS A 172 -15.42 2.62 -0.32
N GLY A 173 -15.08 2.10 0.85
CA GLY A 173 -14.26 0.90 1.00
C GLY A 173 -14.23 0.46 2.45
N PHE A 174 -13.27 -0.36 2.80
CA PHE A 174 -13.04 -0.75 4.18
C PHE A 174 -11.71 -0.20 4.70
N GLU A 175 -11.62 -0.14 6.01
CA GLU A 175 -10.42 0.24 6.73
C GLU A 175 -10.22 -0.66 7.94
N ILE A 176 -8.96 -1.03 8.23
CA ILE A 176 -8.60 -1.65 9.50
C ILE A 176 -7.67 -0.70 10.22
N SER A 177 -8.00 -0.43 11.48
CA SER A 177 -7.24 0.46 12.34
C SER A 177 -6.83 -0.23 13.64
N CYS A 178 -5.63 0.14 14.16
CA CYS A 178 -5.14 -0.28 15.45
C CYS A 178 -5.31 0.88 16.43
N PRO A 179 -6.21 0.79 17.44
CA PRO A 179 -6.53 1.90 18.35
C PRO A 179 -5.33 2.47 19.10
N GLU A 180 -4.33 1.63 19.37
CA GLU A 180 -3.11 1.99 20.11
C GLU A 180 -2.11 2.87 19.33
N LEU A 181 -2.30 3.06 18.02
CA LEU A 181 -1.39 3.85 17.18
C LEU A 181 -1.55 5.37 17.26
N GLY A 182 -2.29 5.88 18.24
CA GLY A 182 -2.48 7.32 18.42
C GLY A 182 -3.24 7.96 17.24
N ALA A 183 -2.69 9.03 16.64
CA ALA A 183 -3.37 9.80 15.58
C ALA A 183 -3.46 9.09 14.22
N GLN A 184 -2.53 8.18 13.91
CA GLN A 184 -2.45 7.46 12.64
C GLN A 184 -2.82 5.99 12.80
N LYS A 185 -4.07 5.74 13.17
CA LYS A 185 -4.57 4.40 13.53
C LYS A 185 -4.69 3.43 12.36
N GLN A 186 -4.95 3.94 11.15
CA GLN A 186 -5.15 3.11 9.96
C GLN A 186 -3.88 2.32 9.62
N VAL A 187 -3.99 1.00 9.55
CA VAL A 187 -2.92 0.07 9.12
C VAL A 187 -3.22 -0.59 7.78
N CYS A 188 -4.51 -0.70 7.42
CA CYS A 188 -4.95 -1.30 6.17
C CYS A 188 -6.13 -0.50 5.62
N GLY A 189 -6.26 -0.45 4.32
CA GLY A 189 -7.41 0.14 3.65
C GLY A 189 -7.53 -0.29 2.21
N GLY A 190 -8.76 -0.53 1.77
CA GLY A 190 -9.05 -1.03 0.46
C GLY A 190 -10.44 -0.69 -0.04
N GLY A 191 -10.77 -1.14 -1.24
CA GLY A 191 -12.05 -0.93 -1.87
C GLY A 191 -12.07 -1.40 -3.32
N THR A 192 -13.19 -1.10 -4.00
CA THR A 192 -13.41 -1.44 -5.39
C THR A 192 -13.08 -0.24 -6.29
N TYR A 193 -12.38 -0.48 -7.38
CA TYR A 193 -12.05 0.50 -8.41
C TYR A 193 -12.41 -0.04 -9.81
N GLU A 194 -12.22 0.78 -10.85
CA GLU A 194 -12.47 0.35 -12.22
C GLU A 194 -11.55 -0.80 -12.63
N GLY A 195 -12.12 -1.96 -12.93
CA GLY A 195 -11.40 -3.16 -13.36
C GLY A 195 -10.82 -4.01 -12.23
N GLY A 196 -11.06 -3.69 -10.94
CA GLY A 196 -10.54 -4.48 -9.85
C GLY A 196 -11.05 -4.09 -8.47
N LEU A 197 -10.54 -4.79 -7.49
CA LEU A 197 -10.69 -4.47 -6.09
C LEU A 197 -9.44 -4.94 -5.35
N GLY A 198 -9.11 -4.27 -4.25
CA GLY A 198 -7.91 -4.60 -3.51
C GLY A 198 -7.77 -3.78 -2.24
N PHE A 199 -6.68 -4.02 -1.54
CA PHE A 199 -6.33 -3.28 -0.34
C PHE A 199 -4.81 -3.19 -0.17
N ALA A 200 -4.38 -2.29 0.68
CA ALA A 200 -2.97 -2.17 1.02
C ALA A 200 -2.75 -2.09 2.52
N VAL A 201 -1.70 -2.74 2.99
CA VAL A 201 -1.23 -2.72 4.38
C VAL A 201 0.02 -1.86 4.49
N GLY A 202 0.02 -0.92 5.42
CA GLY A 202 1.19 -0.12 5.79
C GLY A 202 2.08 -0.90 6.76
N ILE A 203 3.13 -1.54 6.24
CA ILE A 203 4.02 -2.42 7.03
C ILE A 203 4.66 -1.68 8.20
N ASP A 204 5.11 -0.46 7.97
CA ASP A 204 5.79 0.33 9.01
C ASP A 204 4.87 0.70 10.18
N ARG A 205 3.57 0.88 9.92
CA ARG A 205 2.56 1.09 10.96
C ARG A 205 2.20 -0.22 11.67
N LEU A 206 2.02 -1.29 10.90
CA LEU A 206 1.70 -2.61 11.46
C LEU A 206 2.79 -3.09 12.42
N LEU A 207 4.06 -2.81 12.13
CA LEU A 207 5.19 -3.11 13.03
C LEU A 207 5.17 -2.35 14.36
N MET A 208 4.38 -1.27 14.46
CA MET A 208 4.23 -0.49 15.69
C MET A 208 3.09 -1.01 16.57
N CYS A 209 2.21 -1.85 16.05
CA CYS A 209 1.14 -2.50 16.80
C CYS A 209 1.73 -3.56 17.75
N LYS A 210 1.11 -3.74 18.92
CA LYS A 210 1.54 -4.67 19.96
C LYS A 210 0.60 -5.87 20.06
#